data_9ca399c315a675b22eaa2b15679bd9d6
#
_entry.id   9ca399c315a675b22eaa2b15679bd9d6
#
_cell.length_a   1.000
_cell.length_b   1.000
_cell.length_c   1.000
_cell.angle_alpha   90.00
_cell.angle_beta   90.00
_cell.angle_gamma   90.00
#
_symmetry.space_group_name_H-M   'P 1'
#
loop_
_entity.id
_entity.type
_entity.pdbx_description
1 polymer ?
#
loop_
_entity_poly.entity_id
_entity_poly.type
_entity_poly.pdbx_seq_one_letter_code
_entity_poly.pdbx_strand_id
1 'polypeptide(L)'
;MYRILLVEDDKNIRTLIVNYFTKKEKDLFTVDVACDGQAGLEKAYENNYDCLLLDVMLPELDGFEICREMRKNSDVPILFITARAEESDILNGYALGCDDYVVKPFPLPVLYEKVNALIKRSKGLVRSKIFVAGNLSLNPNNGVVICDGEEIKLTAREYAILKVLLENRGVIISREKLMDIVWGYNSGADERVLDTHMRNLRKALGANGKQIKTVIRRGYKIED
;
A
#
# COMPACT_ATOMS: atom_id res chain seq x y z
N MET A 1 -6.87 -5.07 20.84
CA MET A 1 -5.68 -5.92 20.82
C MET A 1 -5.64 -6.62 19.45
N TYR A 2 -4.53 -6.52 18.71
CA TYR A 2 -4.37 -7.14 17.40
C TYR A 2 -3.66 -8.48 17.55
N ARG A 3 -4.10 -9.48 16.78
CA ARG A 3 -3.48 -10.80 16.75
C ARG A 3 -2.61 -10.95 15.53
N ILE A 4 -1.36 -11.32 15.73
CA ILE A 4 -0.37 -11.56 14.68
C ILE A 4 0.00 -13.03 14.70
N LEU A 5 0.08 -13.68 13.54
CA LEU A 5 0.72 -14.97 13.41
C LEU A 5 2.13 -14.76 12.85
N LEU A 6 3.14 -15.25 13.54
CA LEU A 6 4.53 -15.28 13.10
C LEU A 6 4.91 -16.72 12.75
N VAL A 7 5.25 -16.95 11.48
CA VAL A 7 5.77 -18.23 10.99
C VAL A 7 7.24 -18.05 10.66
N GLU A 8 8.11 -18.61 11.45
CA GLU A 8 9.57 -18.45 11.41
C GLU A 8 10.21 -19.67 12.05
N ASP A 9 11.20 -20.29 11.43
CA ASP A 9 11.87 -21.49 11.94
C ASP A 9 13.00 -21.19 12.94
N ASP A 10 13.63 -19.99 12.85
CA ASP A 10 14.66 -19.56 13.79
C ASP A 10 14.06 -19.12 15.15
N LYS A 11 14.35 -19.89 16.19
CA LYS A 11 13.91 -19.63 17.55
C LYS A 11 14.35 -18.27 18.09
N ASN A 12 15.54 -17.80 17.71
CA ASN A 12 16.08 -16.53 18.22
C ASN A 12 15.32 -15.37 17.60
N ILE A 13 15.07 -15.42 16.27
CA ILE A 13 14.31 -14.40 15.55
C ILE A 13 12.88 -14.36 16.09
N ARG A 14 12.20 -15.52 16.26
CA ARG A 14 10.88 -15.59 16.90
C ARG A 14 10.85 -14.91 18.25
N THR A 15 11.81 -15.26 19.11
CA THR A 15 11.87 -14.73 20.48
C THR A 15 12.08 -13.21 20.48
N LEU A 16 12.95 -12.71 19.60
CA LEU A 16 13.20 -11.26 19.46
C LEU A 16 11.96 -10.51 19.01
N ILE A 17 11.28 -11.00 17.99
CA ILE A 17 10.05 -10.37 17.46
C ILE A 17 8.94 -10.39 18.53
N VAL A 18 8.64 -11.56 19.11
CA VAL A 18 7.60 -11.70 20.13
C VAL A 18 7.87 -10.74 21.29
N ASN A 19 9.09 -10.74 21.84
CA ASN A 19 9.46 -9.87 22.95
C ASN A 19 9.33 -8.39 22.60
N TYR A 20 9.71 -7.99 21.38
CA TYR A 20 9.61 -6.60 20.98
C TYR A 20 8.17 -6.14 20.83
N PHE A 21 7.33 -6.93 20.15
CA PHE A 21 5.93 -6.58 19.89
C PHE A 21 5.10 -6.54 21.18
N THR A 22 5.31 -7.48 22.10
CA THR A 22 4.55 -7.55 23.36
C THR A 22 5.00 -6.51 24.39
N LYS A 23 6.26 -6.00 24.32
CA LYS A 23 6.79 -5.03 25.28
C LYS A 23 6.66 -3.57 24.83
N LYS A 24 6.63 -3.32 23.52
CA LYS A 24 6.65 -1.96 22.98
C LYS A 24 5.43 -1.14 23.37
N GLU A 25 4.25 -1.70 23.16
CA GLU A 25 2.98 -1.13 23.61
C GLU A 25 2.18 -2.22 24.29
N LYS A 26 2.02 -2.07 25.59
CA LYS A 26 1.32 -3.04 26.40
C LYS A 26 -0.11 -3.25 25.88
N ASP A 27 -0.50 -4.49 25.68
CA ASP A 27 -1.83 -4.91 25.24
C ASP A 27 -2.24 -4.47 23.79
N LEU A 28 -1.31 -3.95 22.97
CA LEU A 28 -1.63 -3.64 21.59
C LEU A 28 -1.59 -4.89 20.70
N PHE A 29 -0.58 -5.75 20.88
CA PHE A 29 -0.37 -6.94 20.06
C PHE A 29 -0.33 -8.22 20.90
N THR A 30 -0.92 -9.30 20.36
CA THR A 30 -0.61 -10.69 20.72
C THR A 30 0.04 -11.36 19.51
N VAL A 31 1.05 -12.18 19.75
CA VAL A 31 1.80 -12.87 18.69
C VAL A 31 1.73 -14.37 18.94
N ASP A 32 0.99 -15.06 18.07
CA ASP A 32 1.02 -16.52 18.00
C ASP A 32 2.19 -16.92 17.10
N VAL A 33 2.81 -18.05 17.35
CA VAL A 33 3.98 -18.50 16.61
C VAL A 33 3.78 -19.89 16.02
N ALA A 34 4.33 -20.12 14.83
CA ALA A 34 4.56 -21.42 14.24
C ALA A 34 6.04 -21.55 13.85
N CYS A 35 6.60 -22.76 13.88
CA CYS A 35 8.01 -23.01 13.60
C CYS A 35 8.26 -23.67 12.24
N ASP A 36 7.22 -23.97 11.51
CA ASP A 36 7.21 -24.55 10.16
C ASP A 36 6.00 -24.06 9.37
N GLY A 37 6.04 -24.28 8.06
CA GLY A 37 5.01 -23.77 7.17
C GLY A 37 3.67 -24.48 7.31
N GLN A 38 3.67 -25.81 7.59
CA GLN A 38 2.44 -26.57 7.72
C GLN A 38 1.65 -26.13 8.98
N ALA A 39 2.32 -26.07 10.11
CA ALA A 39 1.71 -25.55 11.35
C ALA A 39 1.28 -24.08 11.21
N GLY A 40 2.02 -23.29 10.44
CA GLY A 40 1.69 -21.91 10.11
C GLY A 40 0.37 -21.81 9.34
N LEU A 41 0.21 -22.59 8.28
CA LEU A 41 -0.99 -22.62 7.47
C LEU A 41 -2.21 -23.12 8.25
N GLU A 42 -2.07 -24.19 9.03
CA GLU A 42 -3.13 -24.70 9.89
C GLU A 42 -3.64 -23.63 10.85
N LYS A 43 -2.73 -22.97 11.58
CA LYS A 43 -3.10 -21.88 12.50
C LYS A 43 -3.78 -20.72 11.77
N ALA A 44 -3.30 -20.36 10.56
CA ALA A 44 -3.87 -19.27 9.78
C ALA A 44 -5.31 -19.56 9.35
N TYR A 45 -5.67 -20.82 9.10
CA TYR A 45 -7.05 -21.22 8.79
C TYR A 45 -7.95 -21.34 10.02
N GLU A 46 -7.41 -21.82 11.13
CA GLU A 46 -8.20 -22.06 12.35
C GLU A 46 -8.54 -20.77 13.11
N ASN A 47 -7.78 -19.71 12.91
CA ASN A 47 -7.89 -18.50 13.71
C ASN A 47 -7.99 -17.25 12.84
N ASN A 48 -8.57 -16.19 13.43
CA ASN A 48 -8.58 -14.87 12.81
C ASN A 48 -7.36 -14.08 13.27
N TYR A 49 -6.51 -13.71 12.32
CA TYR A 49 -5.36 -12.83 12.53
C TYR A 49 -5.57 -11.49 11.85
N ASP A 50 -4.94 -10.46 12.41
CA ASP A 50 -4.92 -9.11 11.85
C ASP A 50 -3.74 -8.90 10.90
N CYS A 51 -2.70 -9.75 11.01
CA CYS A 51 -1.54 -9.75 10.12
C CYS A 51 -0.81 -11.10 10.21
N LEU A 52 -0.27 -11.56 9.09
CA LEU A 52 0.64 -12.71 9.02
C LEU A 52 2.05 -12.20 8.74
N LEU A 53 3.02 -12.66 9.55
CA LEU A 53 4.45 -12.48 9.33
C LEU A 53 5.03 -13.82 8.93
N LEU A 54 5.49 -13.96 7.70
CA LEU A 54 5.92 -15.23 7.14
C LEU A 54 7.39 -15.17 6.71
N ASP A 55 8.22 -16.08 7.21
CA ASP A 55 9.46 -16.35 6.49
C ASP A 55 9.11 -17.05 5.16
N VAL A 56 9.87 -16.76 4.13
CA VAL A 56 9.76 -17.48 2.86
C VAL A 56 10.43 -18.85 2.97
N MET A 57 11.58 -18.91 3.65
CA MET A 57 12.40 -20.13 3.76
C MET A 57 12.00 -20.95 5.00
N LEU A 58 10.83 -21.57 4.93
CA LEU A 58 10.32 -22.44 5.99
C LEU A 58 10.48 -23.91 5.61
N PRO A 59 10.68 -24.81 6.58
CA PRO A 59 10.58 -26.24 6.35
C PRO A 59 9.14 -26.67 6.03
N GLU A 60 9.01 -27.78 5.32
CA GLU A 60 7.77 -28.44 4.88
C GLU A 60 6.97 -27.66 3.83
N LEU A 61 6.50 -26.46 4.16
CA LEU A 61 5.73 -25.59 3.27
C LEU A 61 6.34 -24.19 3.27
N ASP A 62 6.76 -23.67 2.11
CA ASP A 62 7.36 -22.34 2.06
C ASP A 62 6.36 -21.20 2.24
N GLY A 63 6.87 -20.01 2.61
CA GLY A 63 6.01 -18.86 2.88
C GLY A 63 5.24 -18.35 1.66
N PHE A 64 5.75 -18.57 0.45
CA PHE A 64 5.04 -18.22 -0.79
C PHE A 64 3.82 -19.10 -1.02
N GLU A 65 3.93 -20.39 -0.68
CA GLU A 65 2.80 -21.32 -0.74
C GLU A 65 1.73 -20.96 0.30
N ILE A 66 2.13 -20.63 1.52
CA ILE A 66 1.18 -20.14 2.55
C ILE A 66 0.45 -18.89 2.03
N CYS A 67 1.17 -17.92 1.48
CA CYS A 67 0.58 -16.70 0.92
C CYS A 67 -0.44 -17.04 -0.19
N ARG A 68 -0.07 -17.91 -1.13
CA ARG A 68 -0.94 -18.34 -2.22
C ARG A 68 -2.23 -19.01 -1.72
N GLU A 69 -2.11 -19.89 -0.73
CA GLU A 69 -3.26 -20.57 -0.12
C GLU A 69 -4.17 -19.57 0.61
N MET A 70 -3.61 -18.69 1.41
CA MET A 70 -4.38 -17.68 2.13
C MET A 70 -5.13 -16.73 1.17
N ARG A 71 -4.52 -16.33 0.07
CA ARG A 71 -5.15 -15.41 -0.90
C ARG A 71 -6.32 -16.01 -1.67
N LYS A 72 -6.55 -17.33 -1.58
CA LYS A 72 -7.76 -17.92 -2.16
C LYS A 72 -9.05 -17.47 -1.44
N ASN A 73 -8.95 -17.18 -0.13
CA ASN A 73 -10.13 -16.93 0.71
C ASN A 73 -9.95 -15.80 1.75
N SER A 74 -8.84 -15.08 1.74
CA SER A 74 -8.53 -14.08 2.78
C SER A 74 -7.72 -12.91 2.27
N ASP A 75 -8.13 -11.70 2.68
CA ASP A 75 -7.43 -10.43 2.46
C ASP A 75 -6.60 -10.00 3.70
N VAL A 76 -6.31 -10.93 4.62
CA VAL A 76 -5.49 -10.65 5.80
C VAL A 76 -4.13 -10.10 5.34
N PRO A 77 -3.63 -9.00 5.93
CA PRO A 77 -2.31 -8.47 5.59
C PRO A 77 -1.20 -9.51 5.77
N ILE A 78 -0.36 -9.69 4.75
CA ILE A 78 0.79 -10.60 4.76
C ILE A 78 2.06 -9.79 4.53
N LEU A 79 3.01 -9.92 5.46
CA LEU A 79 4.34 -9.34 5.36
C LEU A 79 5.38 -10.47 5.37
N PHE A 80 6.22 -10.53 4.34
CA PHE A 80 7.33 -11.47 4.31
C PHE A 80 8.54 -10.95 5.09
N ILE A 81 9.17 -11.85 5.86
CA ILE A 81 10.41 -11.60 6.59
C ILE A 81 11.40 -12.69 6.17
N THR A 82 12.39 -12.40 5.34
CA THR A 82 13.22 -13.45 4.75
C THR A 82 14.64 -12.99 4.43
N ALA A 83 15.55 -13.96 4.31
CA ALA A 83 16.91 -13.70 3.82
C ALA A 83 16.98 -13.53 2.29
N ARG A 84 15.93 -13.88 1.54
CA ARG A 84 15.89 -13.70 0.09
C ARG A 84 15.77 -12.22 -0.24
N ALA A 85 16.81 -11.66 -0.86
CA ALA A 85 16.93 -10.24 -1.17
C ALA A 85 16.99 -9.97 -2.67
N GLU A 86 16.86 -11.00 -3.51
CA GLU A 86 16.87 -10.84 -4.95
C GLU A 86 15.60 -10.12 -5.43
N GLU A 87 15.75 -9.24 -6.39
CA GLU A 87 14.65 -8.47 -6.95
C GLU A 87 13.53 -9.40 -7.47
N SER A 88 13.91 -10.53 -8.07
CA SER A 88 12.99 -11.57 -8.53
C SER A 88 12.13 -12.17 -7.41
N ASP A 89 12.69 -12.41 -6.23
CA ASP A 89 11.96 -12.95 -5.07
C ASP A 89 10.97 -11.92 -4.52
N ILE A 90 11.40 -10.66 -4.44
CA ILE A 90 10.56 -9.55 -3.98
C ILE A 90 9.38 -9.34 -4.94
N LEU A 91 9.63 -9.32 -6.25
CA LEU A 91 8.58 -9.18 -7.27
C LEU A 91 7.61 -10.37 -7.25
N ASN A 92 8.12 -11.59 -7.04
CA ASN A 92 7.29 -12.78 -6.89
C ASN A 92 6.37 -12.69 -5.66
N GLY A 93 6.89 -12.23 -4.52
CA GLY A 93 6.09 -12.02 -3.31
C GLY A 93 4.92 -11.06 -3.55
N TYR A 94 5.16 -9.92 -4.20
CA TYR A 94 4.10 -8.98 -4.55
C TYR A 94 3.12 -9.54 -5.58
N ALA A 95 3.60 -10.31 -6.57
CA ALA A 95 2.73 -10.97 -7.55
C ALA A 95 1.80 -12.02 -6.91
N LEU A 96 2.24 -12.67 -5.83
CA LEU A 96 1.43 -13.58 -5.03
C LEU A 96 0.43 -12.86 -4.11
N GLY A 97 0.54 -11.54 -3.98
CA GLY A 97 -0.39 -10.73 -3.20
C GLY A 97 0.05 -10.44 -1.77
N CYS A 98 1.36 -10.49 -1.45
CA CYS A 98 1.81 -9.96 -0.17
C CYS A 98 1.66 -8.42 -0.14
N ASP A 99 1.52 -7.88 1.06
CA ASP A 99 1.32 -6.44 1.26
C ASP A 99 2.63 -5.69 1.50
N ASP A 100 3.66 -6.39 2.00
CA ASP A 100 4.99 -5.81 2.22
C ASP A 100 6.06 -6.90 2.35
N TYR A 101 7.33 -6.49 2.31
CA TYR A 101 8.48 -7.37 2.30
C TYR A 101 9.62 -6.78 3.16
N VAL A 102 10.25 -7.59 4.00
CA VAL A 102 11.38 -7.19 4.86
C VAL A 102 12.51 -8.18 4.73
N VAL A 103 13.68 -7.69 4.34
CA VAL A 103 14.89 -8.51 4.17
C VAL A 103 15.66 -8.57 5.48
N LYS A 104 16.07 -9.78 5.89
CA LYS A 104 16.96 -10.02 7.03
C LYS A 104 18.42 -9.65 6.65
N PRO A 105 19.19 -8.95 7.56
CA PRO A 105 18.80 -8.47 8.87
C PRO A 105 18.00 -7.16 8.83
N PHE A 106 17.06 -6.98 9.75
CA PHE A 106 16.20 -5.81 9.83
C PHE A 106 16.14 -5.21 11.24
N PRO A 107 15.93 -3.88 11.37
CA PRO A 107 15.66 -3.27 12.67
C PRO A 107 14.23 -3.59 13.14
N LEU A 108 14.07 -4.12 14.36
CA LEU A 108 12.77 -4.42 14.95
C LEU A 108 11.78 -3.23 14.96
N PRO A 109 12.22 -1.97 15.23
CA PRO A 109 11.34 -0.81 15.12
C PRO A 109 10.72 -0.64 13.74
N VAL A 110 11.48 -0.93 12.67
CA VAL A 110 11.00 -0.82 11.28
C VAL A 110 9.95 -1.88 11.00
N LEU A 111 10.20 -3.14 11.40
CA LEU A 111 9.22 -4.22 11.28
C LEU A 111 7.91 -3.87 12.02
N TYR A 112 8.03 -3.39 13.26
CA TYR A 112 6.88 -3.00 14.08
C TYR A 112 6.01 -1.93 13.39
N GLU A 113 6.63 -0.85 12.89
CA GLU A 113 5.88 0.22 12.24
C GLU A 113 5.24 -0.23 10.92
N LYS A 114 5.89 -1.12 10.15
CA LYS A 114 5.30 -1.71 8.94
C LYS A 114 4.05 -2.54 9.29
N VAL A 115 4.13 -3.42 10.26
CA VAL A 115 2.99 -4.24 10.72
C VAL A 115 1.85 -3.36 11.22
N ASN A 116 2.15 -2.38 12.06
CA ASN A 116 1.16 -1.44 12.59
C ASN A 116 0.47 -0.66 11.46
N ALA A 117 1.22 -0.22 10.46
CA ALA A 117 0.67 0.46 9.29
C ALA A 117 -0.23 -0.45 8.44
N LEU A 118 0.16 -1.71 8.22
CA LEU A 118 -0.63 -2.70 7.49
C LEU A 118 -1.96 -2.98 8.19
N ILE A 119 -1.92 -3.27 9.51
CA ILE A 119 -3.12 -3.53 10.29
C ILE A 119 -4.04 -2.32 10.32
N LYS A 120 -3.50 -1.12 10.55
CA LYS A 120 -4.31 0.11 10.54
C LYS A 120 -4.97 0.34 9.19
N ARG A 121 -4.28 0.03 8.09
CA ARG A 121 -4.81 0.16 6.73
C ARG A 121 -5.94 -0.84 6.48
N SER A 122 -5.74 -2.12 6.81
CA SER A 122 -6.74 -3.18 6.62
C SER A 122 -8.00 -2.96 7.46
N LYS A 123 -7.86 -2.37 8.64
CA LYS A 123 -8.99 -2.02 9.53
C LYS A 123 -9.67 -0.69 9.17
N GLY A 124 -9.22 0.00 8.14
CA GLY A 124 -9.73 1.34 7.81
C GLY A 124 -9.44 2.41 8.88
N LEU A 125 -8.51 2.13 9.81
CA LEU A 125 -8.14 3.03 10.91
C LEU A 125 -7.15 4.12 10.48
N VAL A 126 -6.45 3.91 9.37
CA VAL A 126 -5.80 5.00 8.68
C VAL A 126 -6.94 5.82 8.09
N ARG A 127 -7.26 6.95 8.72
CA ARG A 127 -8.03 7.97 8.03
C ARG A 127 -7.23 8.28 6.77
N SER A 128 -7.64 7.69 5.66
CA SER A 128 -7.16 8.16 4.37
C SER A 128 -7.39 9.65 4.40
N LYS A 129 -6.34 10.39 4.21
CA LYS A 129 -6.48 11.83 4.02
C LYS A 129 -7.32 11.96 2.75
N ILE A 130 -8.65 12.12 2.94
CA ILE A 130 -9.50 12.50 1.83
C ILE A 130 -8.92 13.81 1.33
N PHE A 131 -8.45 13.81 0.11
CA PHE A 131 -7.93 15.02 -0.49
C PHE A 131 -9.12 15.86 -0.92
N VAL A 132 -9.14 17.12 -0.49
CA VAL A 132 -10.26 18.04 -0.76
C VAL A 132 -9.73 19.32 -1.36
N ALA A 133 -10.40 19.81 -2.42
CA ALA A 133 -10.25 21.13 -2.98
C ALA A 133 -11.64 21.64 -3.36
N GLY A 134 -12.14 22.65 -2.64
CA GLY A 134 -13.52 23.12 -2.77
C GLY A 134 -14.53 21.99 -2.62
N ASN A 135 -15.38 21.81 -3.64
CA ASN A 135 -16.39 20.74 -3.69
C ASN A 135 -15.87 19.42 -4.29
N LEU A 136 -14.59 19.33 -4.57
CA LEU A 136 -13.94 18.13 -5.09
C LEU A 136 -13.30 17.35 -3.95
N SER A 137 -13.57 16.06 -3.84
CA SER A 137 -12.91 15.17 -2.89
C SER A 137 -12.49 13.86 -3.56
N LEU A 138 -11.33 13.34 -3.15
CA LEU A 138 -10.78 12.07 -3.60
C LEU A 138 -10.40 11.24 -2.38
N ASN A 139 -10.98 10.05 -2.30
CA ASN A 139 -10.64 9.06 -1.29
C ASN A 139 -9.67 8.03 -1.89
N PRO A 140 -8.38 8.02 -1.49
CA PRO A 140 -7.38 7.14 -2.10
C PRO A 140 -7.55 5.66 -1.74
N ASN A 141 -8.33 5.30 -0.70
CA ASN A 141 -8.50 3.91 -0.30
C ASN A 141 -9.45 3.13 -1.20
N ASN A 142 -10.53 3.78 -1.64
CA ASN A 142 -11.54 3.14 -2.48
C ASN A 142 -11.56 3.69 -3.92
N GLY A 143 -10.69 4.66 -4.23
CA GLY A 143 -10.62 5.26 -5.57
C GLY A 143 -11.79 6.18 -5.92
N VAL A 144 -12.69 6.45 -4.97
CA VAL A 144 -13.88 7.27 -5.21
C VAL A 144 -13.51 8.75 -5.30
N VAL A 145 -14.00 9.39 -6.34
CA VAL A 145 -13.92 10.84 -6.55
C VAL A 145 -15.32 11.42 -6.54
N ILE A 146 -15.56 12.39 -5.66
CA ILE A 146 -16.84 13.10 -5.54
C ILE A 146 -16.62 14.55 -5.97
N CYS A 147 -17.52 15.04 -6.81
CA CYS A 147 -17.52 16.39 -7.33
C CYS A 147 -18.94 16.96 -7.19
N ASP A 148 -19.09 18.07 -6.47
CA ASP A 148 -20.40 18.68 -6.18
C ASP A 148 -21.42 17.70 -5.54
N GLY A 149 -20.95 16.72 -4.76
CA GLY A 149 -21.77 15.71 -4.09
C GLY A 149 -22.06 14.46 -4.93
N GLU A 150 -21.67 14.41 -6.20
CA GLU A 150 -21.86 13.28 -7.10
C GLU A 150 -20.55 12.53 -7.34
N GLU A 151 -20.63 11.19 -7.39
CA GLU A 151 -19.48 10.35 -7.76
C GLU A 151 -19.19 10.47 -9.25
N ILE A 152 -17.95 10.77 -9.60
CA ILE A 152 -17.49 10.86 -10.99
C ILE A 152 -16.53 9.72 -11.33
N LYS A 153 -16.65 9.20 -12.54
CA LYS A 153 -15.77 8.16 -13.06
C LYS A 153 -14.61 8.79 -13.85
N LEU A 154 -13.40 8.49 -13.46
CA LEU A 154 -12.19 8.88 -14.15
C LEU A 154 -11.48 7.64 -14.71
N THR A 155 -10.75 7.82 -15.80
CA THR A 155 -9.79 6.80 -16.26
C THR A 155 -8.64 6.69 -15.27
N ALA A 156 -7.90 5.58 -15.28
CA ALA A 156 -6.77 5.36 -14.38
C ALA A 156 -5.71 6.51 -14.45
N ARG A 157 -5.46 7.04 -15.64
CA ARG A 157 -4.53 8.16 -15.85
C ARG A 157 -5.06 9.48 -15.29
N GLU A 158 -6.33 9.79 -15.55
CA GLU A 158 -6.98 10.99 -15.01
C GLU A 158 -7.04 10.96 -13.48
N TYR A 159 -7.38 9.80 -12.90
CA TYR A 159 -7.34 9.60 -11.46
C TYR A 159 -5.94 9.81 -10.88
N ALA A 160 -4.90 9.23 -11.50
CA ALA A 160 -3.53 9.38 -11.05
C ALA A 160 -3.06 10.84 -11.09
N ILE A 161 -3.38 11.56 -12.17
CA ILE A 161 -3.07 13.00 -12.29
C ILE A 161 -3.77 13.78 -11.18
N LEU A 162 -5.09 13.58 -10.99
CA LEU A 162 -5.88 14.27 -9.98
C LEU A 162 -5.33 14.01 -8.57
N LYS A 163 -5.01 12.76 -8.26
CA LYS A 163 -4.41 12.36 -6.98
C LYS A 163 -3.12 13.13 -6.70
N VAL A 164 -2.18 13.14 -7.65
CA VAL A 164 -0.90 13.87 -7.50
C VAL A 164 -1.12 15.36 -7.27
N LEU A 165 -2.06 15.98 -7.99
CA LEU A 165 -2.36 17.40 -7.82
C LEU A 165 -2.98 17.69 -6.46
N LEU A 166 -3.92 16.88 -6.00
CA LEU A 166 -4.59 17.04 -4.70
C LEU A 166 -3.64 16.75 -3.52
N GLU A 167 -2.75 15.77 -3.65
CA GLU A 167 -1.70 15.50 -2.66
C GLU A 167 -0.75 16.69 -2.47
N ASN A 168 -0.54 17.46 -3.53
CA ASN A 168 0.34 18.62 -3.57
C ASN A 168 -0.45 19.92 -3.80
N ARG A 169 -1.62 20.05 -3.19
CA ARG A 169 -2.50 21.20 -3.36
C ARG A 169 -1.75 22.53 -3.13
N GLY A 170 -1.94 23.49 -4.02
CA GLY A 170 -1.28 24.78 -4.01
C GLY A 170 0.15 24.79 -4.55
N VAL A 171 0.76 23.61 -4.75
CA VAL A 171 2.12 23.46 -5.26
C VAL A 171 2.10 23.26 -6.78
N ILE A 172 3.03 23.89 -7.49
CA ILE A 172 3.19 23.68 -8.93
C ILE A 172 3.96 22.37 -9.15
N ILE A 173 3.35 21.43 -9.86
CA ILE A 173 3.99 20.18 -10.28
C ILE A 173 4.40 20.33 -11.74
N SER A 174 5.68 20.10 -12.03
CA SER A 174 6.18 20.20 -13.39
C SER A 174 5.57 19.13 -14.31
N ARG A 175 5.55 19.40 -15.62
CA ARG A 175 5.05 18.45 -16.62
C ARG A 175 5.84 17.14 -16.57
N GLU A 176 7.16 17.25 -16.56
CA GLU A 176 8.09 16.12 -16.45
C GLU A 176 7.77 15.26 -15.21
N LYS A 177 7.67 15.89 -14.02
CA LYS A 177 7.34 15.18 -12.78
C LYS A 177 5.97 14.48 -12.85
N LEU A 178 4.94 15.09 -13.47
CA LEU A 178 3.65 14.44 -13.69
C LEU A 178 3.77 13.25 -14.63
N MET A 179 4.55 13.38 -15.70
CA MET A 179 4.83 12.30 -16.64
C MET A 179 5.51 11.13 -15.93
N ASP A 180 6.58 11.39 -15.18
CA ASP A 180 7.32 10.36 -14.45
C ASP A 180 6.45 9.60 -13.44
N ILE A 181 5.63 10.31 -12.67
CA ILE A 181 4.76 9.70 -11.66
C ILE A 181 3.63 8.88 -12.31
N VAL A 182 3.01 9.41 -13.37
CA VAL A 182 1.79 8.82 -13.95
C VAL A 182 2.11 7.78 -15.02
N TRP A 183 3.18 7.94 -15.79
CA TRP A 183 3.58 7.01 -16.86
C TRP A 183 4.81 6.18 -16.55
N GLY A 184 5.59 6.55 -15.54
CA GLY A 184 6.85 5.92 -15.18
C GLY A 184 8.06 6.57 -15.83
N TYR A 185 9.21 6.47 -15.18
CA TYR A 185 10.49 6.93 -15.71
C TYR A 185 10.78 6.27 -17.06
N ASN A 186 11.23 7.06 -18.04
CA ASN A 186 11.58 6.58 -19.38
C ASN A 186 10.44 5.90 -20.16
N SER A 187 9.19 6.23 -19.88
CA SER A 187 8.03 5.64 -20.57
C SER A 187 7.99 5.89 -22.09
N GLY A 188 8.81 6.80 -22.61
CA GLY A 188 8.78 7.21 -24.02
C GLY A 188 7.48 7.91 -24.45
N ALA A 189 6.58 8.20 -23.51
CA ALA A 189 5.31 8.86 -23.80
C ALA A 189 5.54 10.33 -24.17
N ASP A 190 4.91 10.77 -25.28
CA ASP A 190 4.94 12.18 -25.68
C ASP A 190 4.21 13.06 -24.64
N GLU A 191 4.82 14.18 -24.26
CA GLU A 191 4.22 15.14 -23.32
C GLU A 191 2.82 15.63 -23.74
N ARG A 192 2.47 15.56 -25.02
CA ARG A 192 1.14 15.89 -25.55
C ARG A 192 0.04 14.99 -25.00
N VAL A 193 0.42 13.76 -24.57
CA VAL A 193 -0.53 12.83 -23.94
C VAL A 193 -1.04 13.42 -22.62
N LEU A 194 -0.17 14.07 -21.83
CA LEU A 194 -0.54 14.76 -20.60
C LEU A 194 -1.59 15.85 -20.85
N ASP A 195 -1.43 16.66 -21.91
CA ASP A 195 -2.39 17.72 -22.25
C ASP A 195 -3.77 17.14 -22.57
N THR A 196 -3.80 16.02 -23.26
CA THR A 196 -5.05 15.33 -23.58
C THR A 196 -5.77 14.84 -22.32
N HIS A 197 -5.06 14.15 -21.42
CA HIS A 197 -5.62 13.70 -20.14
C HIS A 197 -6.02 14.86 -19.24
N MET A 198 -5.22 15.93 -19.22
CA MET A 198 -5.55 17.13 -18.44
C MET A 198 -6.82 17.83 -18.94
N ARG A 199 -7.01 17.90 -20.26
CA ARG A 199 -8.24 18.42 -20.85
C ARG A 199 -9.44 17.56 -20.50
N ASN A 200 -9.32 16.22 -20.63
CA ASN A 200 -10.38 15.29 -20.33
C ASN A 200 -10.73 15.31 -18.83
N LEU A 201 -9.72 15.33 -17.95
CA LEU A 201 -9.90 15.49 -16.52
C LEU A 201 -10.69 16.76 -16.18
N ARG A 202 -10.29 17.92 -16.72
CA ARG A 202 -11.04 19.16 -16.51
C ARG A 202 -12.50 19.06 -16.98
N LYS A 203 -12.73 18.38 -18.09
CA LYS A 203 -14.08 18.15 -18.62
C LYS A 203 -14.91 17.26 -17.67
N ALA A 204 -14.31 16.18 -17.14
CA ALA A 204 -14.95 15.28 -16.20
C ALA A 204 -15.31 15.98 -14.86
N LEU A 205 -14.46 16.91 -14.40
CA LEU A 205 -14.68 17.71 -13.20
C LEU A 205 -15.69 18.86 -13.40
N GLY A 206 -16.17 19.10 -14.59
CA GLY A 206 -17.14 20.16 -14.88
C GLY A 206 -16.68 21.55 -14.43
N ALA A 207 -17.49 22.23 -13.61
CA ALA A 207 -17.16 23.56 -13.08
C ALA A 207 -15.86 23.54 -12.21
N ASN A 208 -15.64 22.45 -11.48
CA ASN A 208 -14.46 22.27 -10.61
C ASN A 208 -13.16 22.04 -11.40
N GLY A 209 -13.25 21.71 -12.68
CA GLY A 209 -12.08 21.63 -13.58
C GLY A 209 -11.28 22.93 -13.65
N LYS A 210 -11.90 24.08 -13.32
CA LYS A 210 -11.24 25.39 -13.25
C LYS A 210 -10.25 25.52 -12.08
N GLN A 211 -10.37 24.66 -11.08
CA GLN A 211 -9.44 24.58 -9.95
C GLN A 211 -8.05 24.09 -10.39
N ILE A 212 -7.99 23.30 -11.47
CA ILE A 212 -6.71 22.87 -12.06
C ILE A 212 -6.17 24.00 -12.94
N LYS A 213 -5.19 24.72 -12.43
CA LYS A 213 -4.53 25.84 -13.14
C LYS A 213 -3.34 25.35 -13.95
N THR A 214 -3.21 25.86 -15.16
CA THR A 214 -1.97 25.75 -15.95
C THR A 214 -1.07 26.92 -15.59
N VAL A 215 0.14 26.62 -15.14
CA VAL A 215 1.18 27.64 -14.93
C VAL A 215 2.14 27.56 -16.11
N ILE A 216 2.06 28.56 -16.98
CA ILE A 216 2.80 28.58 -18.26
C ILE A 216 4.28 28.29 -18.04
N ARG A 217 4.84 27.36 -18.82
CA ARG A 217 6.24 26.89 -18.78
C ARG A 217 6.66 26.24 -17.45
N ARG A 218 5.77 26.07 -16.47
CA ARG A 218 6.11 25.50 -15.15
C ARG A 218 5.35 24.22 -14.83
N GLY A 219 4.12 24.04 -15.32
CA GLY A 219 3.33 22.84 -15.06
C GLY A 219 1.89 23.13 -14.65
N TYR A 220 1.40 22.34 -13.71
CA TYR A 220 0.02 22.40 -13.24
C TYR A 220 -0.04 22.47 -11.71
N LYS A 221 -1.09 23.08 -11.19
CA LYS A 221 -1.44 23.05 -9.78
C LYS A 221 -2.96 22.98 -9.60
N ILE A 222 -3.43 22.54 -8.45
CA ILE A 222 -4.83 22.62 -8.05
C ILE A 222 -4.98 23.60 -6.88
N GLU A 223 -6.01 24.41 -6.94
CA GLU A 223 -6.39 25.40 -5.93
C GLU A 223 -7.90 25.36 -5.73
N ASP A 224 -8.41 25.95 -4.65
CA ASP A 224 -9.84 26.18 -4.43
C ASP A 224 -10.42 27.18 -5.42
#